data_42c49cf149f13113d82d2a7fe7e0f6f1
#
_entry.id   42c49cf149f13113d82d2a7fe7e0f6f1
#
_cell.length_a   1.000
_cell.length_b   1.000
_cell.length_c   1.000
_cell.angle_alpha   90.00
_cell.angle_beta   90.00
_cell.angle_gamma   90.00
#
_symmetry.space_group_name_H-M   'P 1'
#
loop_
_entity.id
_entity.type
_entity.pdbx_description
1 polymer ?
#
loop_
_entity_poly.entity_id
_entity_poly.type
_entity_poly.pdbx_seq_one_letter_code
_entity_poly.pdbx_strand_id
1 'polypeptide(L)'
;MWKSWKFWTVWATLGGLIGLFAFGFTTDPKKVPSPLIGHEAPNFQLINLWNGESVELSALRGKPVVLNFWASWCVECQQEAHILEAFHKRYGETVPPQVHILGVAIQDKSAQAQAFARQFNKTYFLGLDNTNGDIALEYGIYGVPATFFIDPQGKILSRIHISEPTR
;
A
#
# COMPACT_ATOMS: atom_id res chain seq x y z
N MET A 1 -20.94 13.11 55.64
CA MET A 1 -20.09 13.94 54.76
C MET A 1 -19.04 13.14 53.96
N TRP A 2 -18.71 11.92 54.29
CA TRP A 2 -17.69 11.09 53.57
C TRP A 2 -18.21 10.42 52.29
N LYS A 3 -19.52 10.26 52.15
CA LYS A 3 -20.16 9.63 50.99
C LYS A 3 -20.15 10.52 49.72
N SER A 4 -20.16 11.83 49.89
CA SER A 4 -20.20 12.78 48.77
C SER A 4 -18.87 12.94 48.05
N TRP A 5 -17.73 12.83 48.76
CA TRP A 5 -16.40 12.94 48.11
C TRP A 5 -16.15 11.76 47.14
N LYS A 6 -16.44 10.54 47.58
CA LYS A 6 -16.28 9.36 46.72
C LYS A 6 -17.14 9.44 45.43
N PHE A 7 -18.31 10.00 45.56
CA PHE A 7 -19.20 10.28 44.43
C PHE A 7 -18.54 11.25 43.42
N TRP A 8 -18.03 12.37 43.91
CA TRP A 8 -17.37 13.37 43.05
C TRP A 8 -16.06 12.86 42.44
N THR A 9 -15.28 12.05 43.13
CA THR A 9 -14.06 11.46 42.58
C THR A 9 -14.38 10.49 41.45
N VAL A 10 -15.43 9.66 41.56
CA VAL A 10 -15.86 8.74 40.49
C VAL A 10 -16.28 9.51 39.24
N TRP A 11 -17.07 10.58 39.40
CA TRP A 11 -17.49 11.38 38.26
C TRP A 11 -16.36 12.18 37.63
N ALA A 12 -15.40 12.66 38.39
CA ALA A 12 -14.22 13.32 37.87
C ALA A 12 -13.32 12.37 37.11
N THR A 13 -13.12 11.14 37.59
CA THR A 13 -12.35 10.13 36.88
C THR A 13 -13.04 9.67 35.58
N LEU A 14 -14.37 9.48 35.66
CA LEU A 14 -15.15 9.09 34.47
C LEU A 14 -15.13 10.21 33.41
N GLY A 15 -15.30 11.45 33.81
CA GLY A 15 -15.21 12.62 32.93
C GLY A 15 -13.82 12.79 32.34
N GLY A 16 -12.76 12.56 33.11
CA GLY A 16 -11.38 12.56 32.64
C GLY A 16 -11.11 11.46 31.59
N LEU A 17 -11.62 10.25 31.83
CA LEU A 17 -11.51 9.14 30.87
C LEU A 17 -12.25 9.43 29.57
N ILE A 18 -13.48 9.92 29.65
CA ILE A 18 -14.26 10.31 28.46
C ILE A 18 -13.55 11.42 27.69
N GLY A 19 -13.00 12.43 28.38
CA GLY A 19 -12.22 13.50 27.75
C GLY A 19 -10.96 12.97 27.06
N LEU A 20 -10.25 12.02 27.67
CA LEU A 20 -9.08 11.38 27.07
C LEU A 20 -9.43 10.60 25.82
N PHE A 21 -10.52 9.82 25.85
CA PHE A 21 -11.01 9.11 24.67
C PHE A 21 -11.47 10.08 23.58
N ALA A 22 -12.24 11.11 23.92
CA ALA A 22 -12.67 12.12 22.96
C ALA A 22 -11.48 12.81 22.29
N PHE A 23 -10.44 13.13 23.04
CA PHE A 23 -9.20 13.70 22.50
C PHE A 23 -8.47 12.70 21.59
N GLY A 24 -8.41 11.41 21.97
CA GLY A 24 -7.81 10.35 21.15
C GLY A 24 -8.50 10.18 19.78
N PHE A 25 -9.82 10.33 19.72
CA PHE A 25 -10.57 10.25 18.46
C PHE A 25 -10.40 11.47 17.53
N THR A 26 -9.87 12.59 18.02
CA THR A 26 -9.57 13.74 17.17
C THR A 26 -8.26 13.59 16.38
N THR A 27 -7.44 12.60 16.74
CA THR A 27 -6.18 12.33 16.04
C THR A 27 -6.48 11.41 14.86
N ASP A 28 -6.25 11.89 13.65
CA ASP A 28 -6.43 11.10 12.41
C ASP A 28 -5.26 10.12 12.24
N PRO A 29 -5.47 8.81 12.46
CA PRO A 29 -4.41 7.80 12.37
C PRO A 29 -3.90 7.60 10.93
N LYS A 30 -4.60 8.12 9.92
CA LYS A 30 -4.24 7.98 8.50
C LYS A 30 -3.10 8.90 8.05
N LYS A 31 -2.72 9.88 8.86
CA LYS A 31 -1.69 10.89 8.53
C LYS A 31 -0.28 10.54 8.99
N VAL A 32 0.01 9.26 9.27
CA VAL A 32 1.40 8.87 9.56
C VAL A 32 2.17 8.77 8.24
N PRO A 33 3.05 9.71 7.93
CA PRO A 33 3.86 9.63 6.71
C PRO A 33 4.73 8.37 6.79
N SER A 34 4.84 7.65 5.68
CA SER A 34 5.73 6.50 5.62
C SER A 34 7.17 6.95 5.89
N PRO A 35 7.89 6.33 6.82
CA PRO A 35 9.28 6.67 7.10
C PRO A 35 10.20 6.42 5.89
N LEU A 36 9.75 5.70 4.88
CA LEU A 36 10.49 5.40 3.66
C LEU A 36 10.49 6.55 2.65
N ILE A 37 9.60 7.56 2.79
CA ILE A 37 9.57 8.69 1.87
C ILE A 37 10.89 9.46 1.97
N GLY A 38 11.53 9.68 0.82
CA GLY A 38 12.83 10.32 0.72
C GLY A 38 14.03 9.39 0.89
N HIS A 39 13.82 8.12 1.24
CA HIS A 39 14.85 7.09 1.36
C HIS A 39 14.89 6.18 0.14
N GLU A 40 15.96 5.40 0.04
CA GLU A 40 16.09 4.37 -1.00
C GLU A 40 15.03 3.27 -0.79
N ALA A 41 14.39 2.86 -1.88
CA ALA A 41 13.40 1.80 -1.86
C ALA A 41 14.07 0.47 -1.51
N PRO A 42 13.57 -0.29 -0.51
CA PRO A 42 14.03 -1.63 -0.22
C PRO A 42 14.06 -2.49 -1.48
N ASN A 43 15.19 -3.17 -1.72
CA ASN A 43 15.32 -4.02 -2.90
C ASN A 43 14.63 -5.36 -2.68
N PHE A 44 13.97 -5.87 -3.70
CA PHE A 44 13.32 -7.17 -3.67
C PHE A 44 13.34 -7.83 -5.03
N GLN A 45 13.15 -9.13 -5.06
CA GLN A 45 12.89 -9.90 -6.26
C GLN A 45 11.42 -10.30 -6.32
N LEU A 46 10.76 -10.03 -7.44
CA LEU A 46 9.37 -10.37 -7.70
C LEU A 46 9.30 -11.39 -8.83
N ILE A 47 8.57 -12.49 -8.59
CA ILE A 47 8.36 -13.55 -9.58
C ILE A 47 7.00 -13.33 -10.25
N ASN A 48 7.01 -13.32 -11.58
CA ASN A 48 5.82 -13.11 -12.40
C ASN A 48 4.79 -14.23 -12.19
N LEU A 49 3.53 -13.86 -11.98
CA LEU A 49 2.40 -14.77 -11.72
C LEU A 49 2.11 -15.75 -12.87
N TRP A 50 2.55 -15.43 -14.11
CA TRP A 50 2.14 -16.15 -15.31
C TRP A 50 3.23 -17.07 -15.85
N ASN A 51 4.45 -16.55 -15.97
CA ASN A 51 5.53 -17.21 -16.69
C ASN A 51 6.74 -17.56 -15.81
N GLY A 52 6.73 -17.15 -14.52
CA GLY A 52 7.83 -17.42 -13.60
C GLY A 52 9.08 -16.57 -13.82
N GLU A 53 9.07 -15.62 -14.77
CA GLU A 53 10.16 -14.66 -14.90
C GLU A 53 10.32 -13.85 -13.62
N SER A 54 11.54 -13.47 -13.29
CA SER A 54 11.80 -12.64 -12.12
C SER A 54 12.29 -11.26 -12.52
N VAL A 55 11.88 -10.26 -11.79
CA VAL A 55 12.40 -8.91 -11.84
C VAL A 55 12.95 -8.51 -10.48
N GLU A 56 14.11 -7.90 -10.48
CA GLU A 56 14.71 -7.28 -9.30
C GLU A 56 14.50 -5.77 -9.38
N LEU A 57 14.02 -5.14 -8.29
CA LEU A 57 13.74 -3.71 -8.30
C LEU A 57 14.97 -2.88 -8.67
N SER A 58 16.13 -3.26 -8.18
CA SER A 58 17.42 -2.61 -8.48
C SER A 58 17.78 -2.60 -9.97
N ALA A 59 17.33 -3.61 -10.72
CA ALA A 59 17.56 -3.72 -12.17
C ALA A 59 16.72 -2.72 -12.98
N LEU A 60 15.70 -2.09 -12.37
CA LEU A 60 14.82 -1.12 -13.03
C LEU A 60 15.32 0.33 -12.86
N ARG A 61 16.47 0.54 -12.24
CA ARG A 61 17.07 1.87 -12.11
C ARG A 61 17.27 2.53 -13.48
N GLY A 62 17.20 3.85 -13.51
CA GLY A 62 17.23 4.66 -14.72
C GLY A 62 15.86 5.06 -15.25
N LYS A 63 14.79 4.43 -14.72
CA LYS A 63 13.39 4.81 -15.01
C LYS A 63 12.55 4.84 -13.75
N PRO A 64 11.50 5.66 -13.70
CA PRO A 64 10.59 5.67 -12.56
C PRO A 64 9.83 4.35 -12.45
N VAL A 65 9.51 3.96 -11.21
CA VAL A 65 8.72 2.76 -10.91
C VAL A 65 7.48 3.14 -10.11
N VAL A 66 6.33 2.62 -10.51
CA VAL A 66 5.10 2.61 -9.74
C VAL A 66 4.95 1.21 -9.13
N LEU A 67 5.08 1.13 -7.82
CA LEU A 67 4.97 -0.12 -7.06
C LEU A 67 3.65 -0.13 -6.31
N ASN A 68 2.74 -1.00 -6.73
CA ASN A 68 1.41 -1.16 -6.17
C ASN A 68 1.29 -2.45 -5.35
N PHE A 69 0.91 -2.32 -4.09
CA PHE A 69 0.54 -3.45 -3.23
C PHE A 69 -0.98 -3.63 -3.25
N TRP A 70 -1.42 -4.85 -3.51
CA TRP A 70 -2.83 -5.18 -3.70
C TRP A 70 -3.16 -6.60 -3.21
N ALA A 71 -4.43 -6.97 -3.22
CA ALA A 71 -4.87 -8.34 -2.97
C ALA A 71 -6.18 -8.63 -3.70
N SER A 72 -6.43 -9.90 -4.03
CA SER A 72 -7.67 -10.32 -4.71
C SER A 72 -8.93 -10.16 -3.85
N TRP A 73 -8.79 -10.21 -2.54
CA TRP A 73 -9.87 -10.03 -1.55
C TRP A 73 -10.14 -8.55 -1.21
N CYS A 74 -9.36 -7.62 -1.74
CA CYS A 74 -9.45 -6.18 -1.43
C CYS A 74 -10.45 -5.49 -2.36
N VAL A 75 -11.54 -4.98 -1.80
CA VAL A 75 -12.60 -4.30 -2.58
C VAL A 75 -12.10 -2.98 -3.16
N GLU A 76 -11.34 -2.20 -2.41
CA GLU A 76 -10.77 -0.93 -2.86
C GLU A 76 -9.76 -1.13 -4.00
N CYS A 77 -9.04 -2.26 -3.99
CA CYS A 77 -8.12 -2.62 -5.07
C CYS A 77 -8.83 -2.86 -6.41
N GLN A 78 -10.12 -3.27 -6.37
CA GLN A 78 -10.94 -3.40 -7.59
C GLN A 78 -11.20 -2.04 -8.24
N GLN A 79 -11.42 -1.01 -7.41
CA GLN A 79 -11.71 0.34 -7.91
C GLN A 79 -10.51 0.99 -8.59
N GLU A 80 -9.29 0.73 -8.10
CA GLU A 80 -8.08 1.30 -8.70
C GLU A 80 -7.51 0.48 -9.87
N ALA A 81 -7.91 -0.80 -10.01
CA ALA A 81 -7.31 -1.72 -10.97
C ALA A 81 -7.32 -1.17 -12.41
N HIS A 82 -8.45 -0.58 -12.84
CA HIS A 82 -8.59 -0.01 -14.17
C HIS A 82 -7.77 1.28 -14.37
N ILE A 83 -7.54 2.04 -13.31
CA ILE A 83 -6.72 3.26 -13.35
C ILE A 83 -5.25 2.90 -13.58
N LEU A 84 -4.74 1.93 -12.83
CA LEU A 84 -3.36 1.43 -12.97
C LEU A 84 -3.14 0.78 -14.33
N GLU A 85 -4.11 0.02 -14.83
CA GLU A 85 -4.03 -0.58 -16.16
C GLU A 85 -4.03 0.47 -17.27
N ALA A 86 -4.91 1.47 -17.19
CA ALA A 86 -4.92 2.58 -18.15
C ALA A 86 -3.60 3.36 -18.14
N PHE A 87 -3.02 3.55 -16.95
CA PHE A 87 -1.71 4.19 -16.79
C PHE A 87 -0.60 3.33 -17.40
N HIS A 88 -0.65 2.00 -17.19
CA HIS A 88 0.30 1.06 -17.78
C HIS A 88 0.27 1.13 -19.32
N LYS A 89 -0.91 1.03 -19.92
CA LYS A 89 -1.07 1.11 -21.37
C LYS A 89 -0.52 2.40 -21.96
N ARG A 90 -0.69 3.50 -21.25
CA ARG A 90 -0.26 4.80 -21.74
C ARG A 90 1.24 5.03 -21.63
N TYR A 91 1.88 4.56 -20.56
CA TYR A 91 3.27 4.92 -20.23
C TYR A 91 4.19 3.71 -20.07
N GLY A 92 3.67 2.55 -19.73
CA GLY A 92 4.43 1.33 -19.49
C GLY A 92 4.67 0.50 -20.75
N GLU A 93 3.71 0.47 -21.67
CA GLU A 93 3.83 -0.29 -22.94
C GLU A 93 4.61 0.45 -24.04
N THR A 94 5.10 1.65 -23.79
CA THR A 94 5.96 2.37 -24.74
C THR A 94 7.31 1.66 -24.91
N VAL A 95 7.94 1.80 -26.10
CA VAL A 95 9.24 1.18 -26.36
C VAL A 95 10.28 2.27 -26.63
N PRO A 96 11.23 2.49 -25.71
CA PRO A 96 11.38 1.90 -24.37
C PRO A 96 10.28 2.40 -23.41
N PRO A 97 9.91 1.62 -22.37
CA PRO A 97 8.90 2.05 -21.42
C PRO A 97 9.32 3.33 -20.70
N GLN A 98 8.38 4.26 -20.51
CA GLN A 98 8.63 5.52 -19.80
C GLN A 98 8.60 5.32 -18.28
N VAL A 99 7.84 4.33 -17.82
CA VAL A 99 7.67 3.96 -16.41
C VAL A 99 7.50 2.45 -16.28
N HIS A 100 8.06 1.86 -15.24
CA HIS A 100 7.78 0.47 -14.88
C HIS A 100 6.64 0.43 -13.87
N ILE A 101 5.70 -0.51 -14.04
CA ILE A 101 4.63 -0.76 -13.08
C ILE A 101 4.78 -2.17 -12.56
N LEU A 102 4.89 -2.31 -11.24
CA LEU A 102 4.96 -3.58 -10.54
C LEU A 102 3.76 -3.70 -9.60
N GLY A 103 3.10 -4.84 -9.61
CA GLY A 103 2.04 -5.16 -8.66
C GLY A 103 2.43 -6.34 -7.79
N VAL A 104 2.52 -6.11 -6.49
CA VAL A 104 2.82 -7.13 -5.47
C VAL A 104 1.51 -7.52 -4.79
N ALA A 105 1.05 -8.74 -5.01
CA ALA A 105 -0.09 -9.30 -4.31
C ALA A 105 0.34 -9.82 -2.95
N ILE A 106 -0.29 -9.30 -1.88
CA ILE A 106 0.06 -9.67 -0.50
C ILE A 106 -1.02 -10.55 0.12
N GLN A 107 -0.60 -11.49 0.99
CA GLN A 107 -1.51 -12.39 1.70
C GLN A 107 -2.56 -13.03 0.77
N ASP A 108 -2.12 -13.48 -0.40
CA ASP A 108 -2.97 -13.97 -1.46
C ASP A 108 -2.49 -15.33 -1.97
N LYS A 109 -3.34 -16.02 -2.71
CA LYS A 109 -2.99 -17.28 -3.38
C LYS A 109 -2.86 -17.04 -4.88
N SER A 110 -1.89 -17.70 -5.51
CA SER A 110 -1.61 -17.53 -6.95
C SER A 110 -2.85 -17.64 -7.82
N ALA A 111 -3.69 -18.65 -7.59
CA ALA A 111 -4.91 -18.84 -8.37
C ALA A 111 -5.91 -17.67 -8.22
N GLN A 112 -6.06 -17.12 -7.01
CA GLN A 112 -6.96 -16.01 -6.72
C GLN A 112 -6.41 -14.70 -7.30
N ALA A 113 -5.12 -14.44 -7.11
CA ALA A 113 -4.43 -13.29 -7.69
C ALA A 113 -4.51 -13.30 -9.23
N GLN A 114 -4.30 -14.46 -9.86
CA GLN A 114 -4.45 -14.61 -11.30
C GLN A 114 -5.90 -14.40 -11.78
N ALA A 115 -6.90 -14.91 -11.05
CA ALA A 115 -8.31 -14.71 -11.39
C ALA A 115 -8.69 -13.23 -11.34
N PHE A 116 -8.26 -12.52 -10.28
CA PHE A 116 -8.45 -11.09 -10.15
C PHE A 116 -7.75 -10.32 -11.29
N ALA A 117 -6.49 -10.64 -11.58
CA ALA A 117 -5.75 -9.96 -12.64
C ALA A 117 -6.42 -10.14 -14.02
N ARG A 118 -6.97 -11.32 -14.31
CA ARG A 118 -7.77 -11.57 -15.54
C ARG A 118 -9.08 -10.78 -15.55
N GLN A 119 -9.80 -10.77 -14.44
CA GLN A 119 -11.07 -10.07 -14.32
C GLN A 119 -10.92 -8.56 -14.59
N PHE A 120 -9.84 -7.96 -14.12
CA PHE A 120 -9.57 -6.52 -14.28
C PHE A 120 -8.58 -6.20 -15.41
N ASN A 121 -8.27 -7.19 -16.27
CA ASN A 121 -7.36 -7.07 -17.43
C ASN A 121 -6.00 -6.44 -17.06
N LYS A 122 -5.45 -6.77 -15.90
CA LYS A 122 -4.14 -6.26 -15.47
C LYS A 122 -3.03 -6.94 -16.29
N THR A 123 -2.29 -6.16 -17.08
CA THR A 123 -1.27 -6.66 -18.02
C THR A 123 0.18 -6.32 -17.60
N TYR A 124 0.36 -5.39 -16.67
CA TYR A 124 1.67 -5.05 -16.14
C TYR A 124 2.27 -6.18 -15.30
N PHE A 125 3.53 -6.05 -14.90
CA PHE A 125 4.22 -7.09 -14.15
C PHE A 125 3.59 -7.32 -12.78
N LEU A 126 3.08 -8.51 -12.55
CA LEU A 126 2.40 -8.92 -11.32
C LEU A 126 3.11 -10.11 -10.68
N GLY A 127 3.31 -10.06 -9.38
CA GLY A 127 3.85 -11.18 -8.61
C GLY A 127 3.20 -11.28 -7.24
N LEU A 128 3.50 -12.38 -6.54
CA LEU A 128 3.12 -12.59 -5.15
C LEU A 128 4.26 -12.17 -4.24
N ASP A 129 3.92 -11.59 -3.11
CA ASP A 129 4.83 -11.55 -1.97
C ASP A 129 5.10 -12.98 -1.50
N ASN A 130 6.23 -13.20 -0.84
CA ASN A 130 6.52 -14.52 -0.30
C ASN A 130 5.59 -14.89 0.87
N THR A 131 5.66 -16.12 1.31
CA THR A 131 4.78 -16.67 2.37
C THR A 131 4.89 -15.90 3.70
N ASN A 132 6.05 -15.28 3.96
CA ASN A 132 6.28 -14.49 5.17
C ASN A 132 5.80 -13.04 5.03
N GLY A 133 5.54 -12.57 3.81
CA GLY A 133 5.17 -11.18 3.53
C GLY A 133 6.36 -10.23 3.65
N ASP A 134 7.56 -10.67 3.30
CA ASP A 134 8.79 -9.90 3.54
C ASP A 134 8.79 -8.57 2.78
N ILE A 135 8.31 -8.54 1.52
CA ILE A 135 8.25 -7.31 0.73
C ILE A 135 7.28 -6.32 1.40
N ALA A 136 6.10 -6.79 1.80
CA ALA A 136 5.11 -5.95 2.47
C ALA A 136 5.63 -5.40 3.81
N LEU A 137 6.36 -6.22 4.58
CA LEU A 137 6.95 -5.82 5.86
C LEU A 137 8.02 -4.75 5.67
N GLU A 138 8.93 -4.91 4.72
CA GLU A 138 10.00 -3.93 4.44
C GLU A 138 9.43 -2.58 3.98
N TYR A 139 8.32 -2.59 3.23
CA TYR A 139 7.61 -1.38 2.80
C TYR A 139 6.64 -0.83 3.84
N GLY A 140 6.51 -1.46 5.00
CA GLY A 140 5.59 -1.03 6.07
C GLY A 140 4.14 -1.03 5.62
N ILE A 141 3.71 -2.10 4.93
CA ILE A 141 2.34 -2.26 4.44
C ILE A 141 1.48 -2.87 5.53
N TYR A 142 0.52 -2.10 6.04
CA TYR A 142 -0.47 -2.54 7.03
C TYR A 142 -1.85 -2.79 6.42
N GLY A 143 -2.04 -2.39 5.15
CA GLY A 143 -3.29 -2.54 4.42
C GLY A 143 -3.11 -2.21 2.95
N VAL A 144 -4.01 -2.74 2.14
CA VAL A 144 -4.06 -2.51 0.70
C VAL A 144 -5.36 -1.79 0.33
N PRO A 145 -5.36 -0.98 -0.75
CA PRO A 145 -4.25 -0.75 -1.67
C PRO A 145 -3.22 0.26 -1.14
N ALA A 146 -1.96 0.10 -1.55
CA ALA A 146 -0.91 1.08 -1.30
C ALA A 146 0.00 1.19 -2.52
N THR A 147 0.27 2.41 -2.96
CA THR A 147 1.09 2.66 -4.15
C THR A 147 2.24 3.60 -3.83
N PHE A 148 3.45 3.17 -4.17
CA PHE A 148 4.67 3.95 -4.05
C PHE A 148 5.13 4.43 -5.41
N PHE A 149 5.62 5.66 -5.46
CA PHE A 149 6.29 6.25 -6.61
C PHE A 149 7.78 6.31 -6.30
N ILE A 150 8.58 5.67 -7.16
CA ILE A 150 10.03 5.55 -7.00
C ILE A 150 10.67 6.24 -8.20
N ASP A 151 11.66 7.10 -7.93
CA ASP A 151 12.38 7.83 -8.97
C ASP A 151 13.40 6.93 -9.71
N PRO A 152 14.00 7.41 -10.83
CA PRO A 152 15.00 6.66 -11.57
C PRO A 152 16.26 6.31 -10.76
N GLN A 153 16.51 6.99 -9.65
CA GLN A 153 17.63 6.72 -8.74
C GLN A 153 17.30 5.65 -7.70
N GLY A 154 16.02 5.21 -7.65
CA GLY A 154 15.54 4.22 -6.69
C GLY A 154 15.05 4.80 -5.37
N LYS A 155 14.79 6.12 -5.30
CA LYS A 155 14.32 6.80 -4.10
C LYS A 155 12.80 6.90 -4.08
N ILE A 156 12.18 6.62 -2.94
CA ILE A 156 10.73 6.75 -2.77
C ILE A 156 10.35 8.23 -2.70
N LEU A 157 9.55 8.70 -3.65
CA LEU A 157 9.06 10.07 -3.72
C LEU A 157 7.80 10.25 -2.89
N SER A 158 6.87 9.31 -2.97
CA SER A 158 5.58 9.39 -2.27
C SER A 158 4.94 8.02 -2.10
N ARG A 159 4.01 7.95 -1.15
CA ARG A 159 3.08 6.83 -0.96
C ARG A 159 1.66 7.39 -0.99
N ILE A 160 0.78 6.76 -1.75
CA ILE A 160 -0.64 7.11 -1.82
C ILE A 160 -1.53 5.89 -1.64
N HIS A 161 -2.75 6.14 -1.18
CA HIS A 161 -3.89 5.24 -1.30
C HIS A 161 -4.80 5.85 -2.36
N ILE A 162 -4.90 5.22 -3.54
CA ILE A 162 -5.60 5.79 -4.72
C ILE A 162 -7.11 5.92 -4.49
N SER A 163 -7.66 5.21 -3.52
CA SER A 163 -9.09 5.25 -3.17
C SER A 163 -9.52 6.46 -2.33
N GLU A 164 -8.61 7.34 -1.92
CA GLU A 164 -9.00 8.57 -1.23
C GLU A 164 -9.47 9.62 -2.25
N PRO A 165 -10.75 10.04 -2.21
CA PRO A 165 -11.17 11.20 -2.99
C PRO A 165 -10.39 12.42 -2.49
N THR A 166 -9.62 13.03 -3.36
CA THR A 166 -9.01 14.34 -3.12
C THR A 166 -10.12 15.35 -2.90
N ARG A 167 -10.26 15.83 -1.66
CA ARG A 167 -11.08 17.00 -1.33
C ARG A 167 -10.32 18.27 -1.65
#